data_13a8f1e5f3fa2e97271c41b9aa3c1a13
#
_entry.id   13a8f1e5f3fa2e97271c41b9aa3c1a13
#
_cell.length_a   1.000
_cell.length_b   1.000
_cell.length_c   1.000
_cell.angle_alpha   90.00
_cell.angle_beta   90.00
_cell.angle_gamma   90.00
#
_symmetry.space_group_name_H-M   'P 1'
#
loop_
_entity.id
_entity.type
_entity.pdbx_description
1 polymer ?
#
loop_
_entity_poly.entity_id
_entity_poly.type
_entity_poly.pdbx_seq_one_letter_code
_entity_poly.pdbx_strand_id
1 'polypeptide(L)'
;MKIVVHTQYFPPEIGAAPNRLSALVQGLTNAGHEVTVLTAMPNYPLGRYYPGYRRLVQCENHKGSYVVRTFIYPTQSAGMVKRLLCYFSFVFSSVAMGGWFLDEPDYILTESPPLFLGISGFLLSRWKRARWIFNVSDLWPESAVRLGILKPGLALRLSEALEAFYYRKAWLVSGQSSEIVQDINTRFPRVPTFYLPNGVDTQRFRPDCSTPASRALLRSQAGCVVLYAGLHGLAQGLEQIIEAADQLRHDASITFVLVGDGPVKRALLSEAEARGLSNLKFLDSVPQDQMPSLIAAADIVLVPLKTHIPGAVPSKLYEAMASGRALVVIASGEAADIVSRNRVGVVVSPSDIQSLTRSLLDLARNPSYREQLGAEARRAAITQFDRSVCIARFIRYLEEQLGEGTPSMLAIRLHDESRPHLARKQYDQSQRSESHSA
;
A
#
# COMPACT_ATOMS: atom_id res chain seq x y z
N MET A 1 8.73 10.66 23.46
CA MET A 1 9.65 10.95 22.34
C MET A 1 9.16 12.16 21.57
N LYS A 2 10.09 12.94 21.01
CA LYS A 2 9.80 13.99 20.03
C LYS A 2 10.06 13.42 18.62
N ILE A 3 9.05 13.39 17.78
CA ILE A 3 9.12 12.73 16.47
C ILE A 3 8.68 13.71 15.40
N VAL A 4 9.48 13.85 14.34
CA VAL A 4 9.13 14.58 13.13
C VAL A 4 8.75 13.58 12.05
N VAL A 5 7.54 13.72 11.50
CA VAL A 5 7.11 13.00 10.29
C VAL A 5 7.26 13.93 9.10
N HIS A 6 8.28 13.67 8.28
CA HIS A 6 8.64 14.47 7.11
C HIS A 6 8.10 13.79 5.85
N THR A 7 7.12 14.43 5.21
CA THR A 7 6.42 13.88 4.05
C THR A 7 5.98 14.97 3.09
N GLN A 8 5.90 14.66 1.80
CA GLN A 8 5.34 15.60 0.83
C GLN A 8 3.81 15.68 0.92
N TYR A 9 3.15 14.58 1.28
CA TYR A 9 1.69 14.43 1.21
C TYR A 9 1.10 14.20 2.60
N PHE A 10 0.18 15.09 3.01
CA PHE A 10 -0.53 14.99 4.29
C PHE A 10 -1.94 15.59 4.16
N PRO A 11 -2.93 15.19 4.98
CA PRO A 11 -4.27 15.81 4.92
C PRO A 11 -4.20 17.36 4.91
N PRO A 12 -5.08 18.04 4.15
CA PRO A 12 -6.34 17.57 3.57
C PRO A 12 -6.22 16.85 2.21
N GLU A 13 -5.01 16.57 1.72
CA GLU A 13 -4.82 15.77 0.51
C GLU A 13 -5.36 14.36 0.71
N ILE A 14 -5.95 13.79 -0.35
CA ILE A 14 -6.58 12.47 -0.32
C ILE A 14 -5.69 11.47 -1.09
N GLY A 15 -5.40 10.32 -0.47
CA GLY A 15 -4.60 9.28 -1.08
C GLY A 15 -4.07 8.27 -0.06
N ALA A 16 -3.36 7.24 -0.54
CA ALA A 16 -2.83 6.17 0.33
C ALA A 16 -1.82 6.71 1.35
N ALA A 17 -0.85 7.52 0.90
CA ALA A 17 0.19 8.09 1.77
C ALA A 17 -0.38 9.06 2.82
N PRO A 18 -1.21 10.08 2.46
CA PRO A 18 -1.82 10.95 3.46
C PRO A 18 -2.63 10.20 4.52
N ASN A 19 -3.43 9.22 4.12
CA ASN A 19 -4.27 8.45 5.04
C ASN A 19 -3.43 7.60 6.00
N ARG A 20 -2.40 6.93 5.51
CA ARG A 20 -1.50 6.11 6.30
C ARG A 20 -0.69 6.96 7.29
N LEU A 21 -0.07 8.04 6.80
CA LEU A 21 0.78 8.90 7.63
C LEU A 21 -0.04 9.66 8.67
N SER A 22 -1.27 10.09 8.33
CA SER A 22 -2.19 10.67 9.32
C SER A 22 -2.52 9.67 10.43
N ALA A 23 -2.71 8.40 10.10
CA ALA A 23 -2.96 7.37 11.10
C ALA A 23 -1.72 7.09 11.96
N LEU A 24 -0.52 7.07 11.37
CA LEU A 24 0.74 6.94 12.11
C LEU A 24 0.92 8.10 13.08
N VAL A 25 0.75 9.34 12.61
CA VAL A 25 0.82 10.56 13.43
C VAL A 25 -0.18 10.49 14.58
N GLN A 26 -1.43 10.13 14.29
CA GLN A 26 -2.46 10.00 15.33
C GLN A 26 -2.12 8.92 16.36
N GLY A 27 -1.59 7.77 15.93
CA GLY A 27 -1.18 6.70 16.84
C GLY A 27 -0.04 7.12 17.76
N LEU A 28 0.98 7.82 17.22
CA LEU A 28 2.09 8.40 17.99
C LEU A 28 1.58 9.43 19.00
N THR A 29 0.69 10.33 18.56
CA THR A 29 0.10 11.37 19.44
C THR A 29 -0.74 10.75 20.56
N ASN A 30 -1.57 9.75 20.23
CA ASN A 30 -2.39 9.03 21.20
C ASN A 30 -1.56 8.25 22.25
N ALA A 31 -0.35 7.82 21.86
CA ALA A 31 0.61 7.20 22.78
C ALA A 31 1.37 8.23 23.66
N GLY A 32 1.02 9.51 23.58
CA GLY A 32 1.61 10.58 24.41
C GLY A 32 2.92 11.14 23.87
N HIS A 33 3.25 10.89 22.58
CA HIS A 33 4.46 11.45 21.97
C HIS A 33 4.19 12.84 21.39
N GLU A 34 5.22 13.68 21.41
CA GLU A 34 5.19 14.99 20.75
C GLU A 34 5.49 14.81 19.27
N VAL A 35 4.49 15.07 18.42
CA VAL A 35 4.59 14.82 16.99
C VAL A 35 4.48 16.12 16.19
N THR A 36 5.52 16.39 15.40
CA THR A 36 5.52 17.47 14.40
C THR A 36 5.49 16.86 13.00
N VAL A 37 4.58 17.32 12.18
CA VAL A 37 4.53 16.95 10.76
C VAL A 37 5.13 18.07 9.94
N LEU A 38 6.22 17.78 9.23
CA LEU A 38 6.79 18.70 8.23
C LEU A 38 6.34 18.24 6.84
N THR A 39 5.52 19.07 6.18
CA THR A 39 4.90 18.69 4.91
C THR A 39 4.79 19.86 3.94
N ALA A 40 4.44 19.57 2.69
CA ALA A 40 4.20 20.57 1.68
C ALA A 40 2.84 21.28 1.83
N MET A 41 2.69 22.47 1.24
CA MET A 41 1.36 23.04 1.00
C MET A 41 0.53 22.06 0.18
N PRO A 42 -0.73 21.77 0.57
CA PRO A 42 -1.54 20.76 -0.10
C PRO A 42 -1.85 21.16 -1.54
N ASN A 43 -1.59 20.25 -2.46
CA ASN A 43 -1.71 20.47 -3.89
C ASN A 43 -2.13 19.23 -4.69
N TYR A 44 -1.96 18.03 -4.13
CA TYR A 44 -2.31 16.77 -4.79
C TYR A 44 -3.78 16.36 -4.49
N PRO A 45 -4.54 15.84 -5.46
CA PRO A 45 -4.16 15.57 -6.85
C PRO A 45 -4.36 16.77 -7.80
N LEU A 46 -4.79 17.93 -7.31
CA LEU A 46 -5.27 19.06 -8.11
C LEU A 46 -4.16 19.76 -8.91
N GLY A 47 -2.87 19.58 -8.54
CA GLY A 47 -1.73 20.29 -9.12
C GLY A 47 -1.79 21.80 -8.96
N ARG A 48 -2.61 22.26 -8.01
CA ARG A 48 -2.76 23.65 -7.57
C ARG A 48 -3.01 23.65 -6.07
N TYR A 49 -2.69 24.75 -5.41
CA TYR A 49 -2.95 24.86 -3.99
C TYR A 49 -4.44 24.73 -3.66
N TYR A 50 -4.70 24.07 -2.55
CA TYR A 50 -6.03 24.07 -1.94
C TYR A 50 -6.40 25.48 -1.46
N PRO A 51 -7.69 25.83 -1.38
CA PRO A 51 -8.12 27.10 -0.82
C PRO A 51 -7.55 27.32 0.59
N GLY A 52 -7.03 28.53 0.85
CA GLY A 52 -6.42 28.87 2.13
C GLY A 52 -4.92 28.53 2.27
N TYR A 53 -4.31 27.84 1.33
CA TYR A 53 -2.92 27.40 1.38
C TYR A 53 -2.05 28.09 0.28
N ARG A 54 -1.67 29.35 0.51
CA ARG A 54 -0.84 30.12 -0.46
C ARG A 54 0.35 30.83 0.19
N ARG A 55 0.76 30.41 1.38
CA ARG A 55 1.87 31.03 2.12
C ARG A 55 3.19 30.30 1.84
N LEU A 56 4.32 30.93 2.14
CA LEU A 56 5.62 30.25 2.09
C LEU A 56 5.75 29.24 3.22
N VAL A 57 5.24 29.59 4.41
CA VAL A 57 5.15 28.72 5.58
C VAL A 57 3.77 28.91 6.22
N GLN A 58 3.17 27.83 6.66
CA GLN A 58 1.92 27.84 7.43
C GLN A 58 2.00 26.77 8.51
N CYS A 59 1.64 27.16 9.72
CA CYS A 59 1.56 26.23 10.86
C CYS A 59 0.11 26.05 11.28
N GLU A 60 -0.26 24.83 11.60
CA GLU A 60 -1.62 24.47 12.04
C GLU A 60 -1.58 23.29 13.02
N ASN A 61 -2.66 23.07 13.75
CA ASN A 61 -2.84 21.88 14.56
C ASN A 61 -3.75 20.89 13.82
N HIS A 62 -3.33 19.62 13.75
CA HIS A 62 -4.12 18.55 13.16
C HIS A 62 -4.24 17.40 14.16
N LYS A 63 -5.41 17.27 14.79
CA LYS A 63 -5.71 16.17 15.74
C LYS A 63 -4.66 16.02 16.86
N GLY A 64 -4.17 17.12 17.41
CA GLY A 64 -3.19 17.13 18.50
C GLY A 64 -1.72 17.11 18.05
N SER A 65 -1.44 17.00 16.77
CA SER A 65 -0.08 17.13 16.21
C SER A 65 0.14 18.53 15.62
N TYR A 66 1.37 19.04 15.74
CA TYR A 66 1.78 20.30 15.12
C TYR A 66 2.19 20.06 13.68
N VAL A 67 1.60 20.81 12.74
CA VAL A 67 1.85 20.65 11.30
C VAL A 67 2.50 21.90 10.76
N VAL A 68 3.69 21.76 10.22
CA VAL A 68 4.47 22.82 9.52
C VAL A 68 4.40 22.53 8.03
N ARG A 69 3.74 23.40 7.30
CA ARG A 69 3.66 23.34 5.82
C ARG A 69 4.61 24.33 5.21
N THR A 70 5.37 23.88 4.23
CA THR A 70 6.30 24.75 3.50
C THR A 70 6.00 24.78 2.01
N PHE A 71 6.58 25.72 1.33
CA PHE A 71 6.36 25.96 -0.09
C PHE A 71 6.65 24.74 -0.94
N ILE A 72 5.81 24.53 -1.95
CA ILE A 72 6.02 23.58 -3.04
C ILE A 72 5.56 24.23 -4.34
N TYR A 73 6.23 23.98 -5.44
CA TYR A 73 5.75 24.34 -6.77
C TYR A 73 4.69 23.35 -7.24
N PRO A 74 3.39 23.67 -7.22
CA PRO A 74 2.34 22.72 -7.55
C PRO A 74 2.28 22.47 -9.05
N THR A 75 2.09 21.21 -9.49
CA THR A 75 1.96 20.88 -10.91
C THR A 75 1.19 19.58 -11.13
N GLN A 76 0.40 19.52 -12.20
CA GLN A 76 -0.17 18.28 -12.77
C GLN A 76 0.55 17.85 -14.04
N SER A 77 1.57 18.61 -14.48
CA SER A 77 2.23 18.33 -15.73
C SER A 77 2.91 16.97 -15.74
N ALA A 78 2.71 16.21 -16.80
CA ALA A 78 3.44 14.97 -17.05
C ALA A 78 4.93 15.23 -17.41
N GLY A 79 5.29 16.48 -17.72
CA GLY A 79 6.65 16.88 -18.10
C GLY A 79 7.67 16.73 -16.98
N MET A 80 8.79 16.07 -17.26
CA MET A 80 9.86 15.75 -16.32
C MET A 80 10.35 16.98 -15.55
N VAL A 81 10.62 18.08 -16.24
CA VAL A 81 11.18 19.31 -15.63
C VAL A 81 10.25 19.89 -14.57
N LYS A 82 8.94 20.01 -14.88
CA LYS A 82 7.96 20.54 -13.92
C LYS A 82 7.79 19.62 -12.70
N ARG A 83 7.85 18.32 -12.90
CA ARG A 83 7.82 17.35 -11.79
C ARG A 83 9.06 17.44 -10.91
N LEU A 84 10.24 17.59 -11.48
CA LEU A 84 11.47 17.82 -10.72
C LEU A 84 11.41 19.13 -9.95
N LEU A 85 10.93 20.22 -10.57
CA LEU A 85 10.72 21.51 -9.88
C LEU A 85 9.75 21.35 -8.70
N CYS A 86 8.68 20.57 -8.85
CA CYS A 86 7.76 20.28 -7.76
C CYS A 86 8.50 19.60 -6.60
N TYR A 87 9.24 18.52 -6.85
CA TYR A 87 9.96 17.79 -5.80
C TYR A 87 11.06 18.64 -5.15
N PHE A 88 11.94 19.24 -5.94
CA PHE A 88 13.07 20.01 -5.41
C PHE A 88 12.66 21.31 -4.71
N SER A 89 11.56 21.93 -5.11
CA SER A 89 11.04 23.12 -4.40
C SER A 89 10.68 22.78 -2.95
N PHE A 90 10.05 21.62 -2.72
CA PHE A 90 9.74 21.17 -1.37
C PHE A 90 10.97 20.65 -0.62
N VAL A 91 11.87 19.92 -1.27
CA VAL A 91 13.16 19.51 -0.68
C VAL A 91 13.89 20.73 -0.13
N PHE A 92 14.00 21.80 -0.92
CA PHE A 92 14.66 23.02 -0.47
C PHE A 92 13.88 23.75 0.63
N SER A 93 12.58 23.97 0.45
CA SER A 93 11.77 24.74 1.40
C SER A 93 11.64 24.03 2.77
N SER A 94 11.56 22.70 2.78
CA SER A 94 11.48 21.93 4.02
C SER A 94 12.75 22.07 4.88
N VAL A 95 13.92 22.18 4.26
CA VAL A 95 15.18 22.46 5.00
C VAL A 95 15.27 23.94 5.36
N ALA A 96 15.20 24.84 4.35
CA ALA A 96 15.49 26.25 4.54
C ALA A 96 14.46 26.99 5.40
N MET A 97 13.20 26.57 5.36
CA MET A 97 12.11 27.22 6.11
C MET A 97 11.61 26.29 7.23
N GLY A 98 11.27 25.04 6.89
CA GLY A 98 10.66 24.09 7.83
C GLY A 98 11.58 23.73 8.98
N GLY A 99 12.87 23.60 8.73
CA GLY A 99 13.85 23.25 9.74
C GLY A 99 13.90 24.19 10.94
N TRP A 100 13.57 25.47 10.78
CA TRP A 100 13.52 26.46 11.86
C TRP A 100 12.37 26.22 12.85
N PHE A 101 11.31 25.54 12.43
CA PHE A 101 10.13 25.24 13.25
C PHE A 101 10.24 23.86 13.93
N LEU A 102 11.34 23.14 13.72
CA LEU A 102 11.58 21.87 14.39
C LEU A 102 12.43 22.11 15.61
N ASP A 103 11.93 21.71 16.77
CA ASP A 103 12.74 21.57 17.97
C ASP A 103 13.80 20.47 17.79
N GLU A 104 14.49 20.05 18.82
CA GLU A 104 15.43 18.93 18.79
C GLU A 104 14.65 17.60 18.87
N PRO A 105 14.29 16.96 17.74
CA PRO A 105 13.55 15.70 17.76
C PRO A 105 14.49 14.52 18.03
N ASP A 106 13.96 13.49 18.69
CA ASP A 106 14.65 12.21 18.84
C ASP A 106 14.76 11.49 17.49
N TYR A 107 13.67 11.57 16.70
CA TYR A 107 13.54 10.90 15.41
C TYR A 107 13.00 11.82 14.33
N ILE A 108 13.53 11.67 13.10
CA ILE A 108 12.94 12.21 11.88
C ILE A 108 12.61 11.05 10.96
N LEU A 109 11.32 10.77 10.77
CA LEU A 109 10.82 9.78 9.82
C LEU A 109 10.56 10.47 8.48
N THR A 110 11.29 10.11 7.44
CA THR A 110 11.12 10.65 6.07
C THR A 110 10.47 9.63 5.17
N GLU A 111 9.37 10.00 4.54
CA GLU A 111 8.59 9.17 3.63
C GLU A 111 9.20 9.11 2.23
N SER A 112 9.24 7.94 1.63
CA SER A 112 9.59 7.71 0.23
C SER A 112 8.55 6.79 -0.43
N PRO A 113 8.01 7.11 -1.64
CA PRO A 113 8.33 8.23 -2.50
C PRO A 113 7.79 9.59 -2.03
N PRO A 114 8.34 10.73 -2.54
CA PRO A 114 9.37 10.83 -3.59
C PRO A 114 10.78 10.56 -3.07
N LEU A 115 11.61 9.86 -3.86
CA LEU A 115 12.99 9.54 -3.46
C LEU A 115 13.80 10.77 -3.06
N PHE A 116 13.64 11.89 -3.80
CA PHE A 116 14.38 13.13 -3.55
C PHE A 116 14.13 13.74 -2.18
N LEU A 117 13.03 13.40 -1.52
CA LEU A 117 12.73 13.85 -0.16
C LEU A 117 13.76 13.34 0.86
N GLY A 118 14.43 12.22 0.58
CA GLY A 118 15.52 11.72 1.40
C GLY A 118 16.69 12.70 1.54
N ILE A 119 16.92 13.61 0.56
CA ILE A 119 17.96 14.66 0.66
C ILE A 119 17.66 15.56 1.85
N SER A 120 16.45 16.12 1.89
CA SER A 120 16.05 17.02 2.99
C SER A 120 15.94 16.26 4.32
N GLY A 121 15.44 15.02 4.31
CA GLY A 121 15.39 14.18 5.51
C GLY A 121 16.78 13.96 6.12
N PHE A 122 17.76 13.61 5.30
CA PHE A 122 19.15 13.48 5.72
C PHE A 122 19.72 14.80 6.25
N LEU A 123 19.57 15.92 5.55
CA LEU A 123 20.07 17.21 5.98
C LEU A 123 19.45 17.68 7.30
N LEU A 124 18.13 17.55 7.43
CA LEU A 124 17.39 17.88 8.65
C LEU A 124 17.85 17.02 9.83
N SER A 125 18.03 15.70 9.62
CA SER A 125 18.50 14.81 10.67
C SER A 125 19.90 15.16 11.18
N ARG A 126 20.77 15.58 10.29
CA ARG A 126 22.13 16.05 10.65
C ARG A 126 22.09 17.41 11.35
N TRP A 127 21.29 18.35 10.84
CA TRP A 127 21.12 19.66 11.47
C TRP A 127 20.55 19.58 12.88
N LYS A 128 19.49 18.74 13.05
CA LYS A 128 18.78 18.58 14.34
C LYS A 128 19.36 17.47 15.23
N ARG A 129 20.45 16.82 14.82
CA ARG A 129 21.09 15.70 15.55
C ARG A 129 20.14 14.54 15.86
N ALA A 130 19.10 14.36 15.02
CA ALA A 130 18.08 13.34 15.19
C ALA A 130 18.46 12.00 14.55
N ARG A 131 17.94 10.90 15.07
CA ARG A 131 18.00 9.59 14.43
C ARG A 131 17.10 9.59 13.20
N TRP A 132 17.68 9.32 12.04
CA TRP A 132 16.96 9.36 10.78
C TRP A 132 16.34 8.02 10.43
N ILE A 133 15.01 7.98 10.31
CA ILE A 133 14.24 6.83 9.83
C ILE A 133 13.84 7.12 8.39
N PHE A 134 14.24 6.23 7.46
CA PHE A 134 13.84 6.34 6.06
C PHE A 134 12.74 5.33 5.78
N ASN A 135 11.50 5.81 5.58
CA ASN A 135 10.32 4.96 5.37
C ASN A 135 10.09 4.71 3.89
N VAL A 136 10.23 3.45 3.48
CA VAL A 136 10.12 3.00 2.09
C VAL A 136 8.75 2.39 1.85
N SER A 137 7.93 3.10 1.10
CA SER A 137 6.58 2.66 0.70
C SER A 137 6.56 1.99 -0.65
N ASP A 138 7.62 2.17 -1.43
CA ASP A 138 7.80 1.62 -2.77
C ASP A 138 9.29 1.56 -3.08
N LEU A 139 9.75 0.47 -3.68
CA LEU A 139 11.14 0.29 -4.11
C LEU A 139 11.42 1.18 -5.33
N TRP A 140 11.77 2.42 -5.06
CA TRP A 140 12.15 3.38 -6.08
C TRP A 140 13.67 3.50 -6.16
N PRO A 141 14.33 3.38 -7.32
CA PRO A 141 13.81 3.57 -8.69
C PRO A 141 13.28 2.32 -9.39
N GLU A 142 13.37 1.12 -8.80
CA GLU A 142 12.99 -0.14 -9.45
C GLU A 142 11.55 -0.13 -9.98
N SER A 143 10.58 0.30 -9.17
CA SER A 143 9.18 0.40 -9.58
C SER A 143 8.99 1.30 -10.80
N ALA A 144 9.74 2.42 -10.88
CA ALA A 144 9.69 3.32 -12.03
C ALA A 144 10.24 2.68 -13.31
N VAL A 145 11.25 1.83 -13.20
CA VAL A 145 11.80 1.05 -14.32
C VAL A 145 10.78 0.02 -14.80
N ARG A 146 10.18 -0.73 -13.89
CA ARG A 146 9.16 -1.76 -14.23
C ARG A 146 7.89 -1.17 -14.85
N LEU A 147 7.51 0.03 -14.42
CA LEU A 147 6.42 0.79 -15.02
C LEU A 147 6.79 1.50 -16.34
N GLY A 148 8.02 1.37 -16.80
CA GLY A 148 8.50 1.99 -18.04
C GLY A 148 8.67 3.52 -17.95
N ILE A 149 8.60 4.09 -16.75
CA ILE A 149 8.73 5.54 -16.50
C ILE A 149 10.20 5.97 -16.56
N LEU A 150 11.10 5.13 -16.05
CA LEU A 150 12.54 5.37 -16.02
C LEU A 150 13.26 4.34 -16.90
N LYS A 151 14.03 4.82 -17.86
CA LYS A 151 14.80 3.96 -18.76
C LYS A 151 16.23 3.76 -18.22
N PRO A 152 16.91 2.65 -18.59
CA PRO A 152 18.32 2.47 -18.29
C PRO A 152 19.16 3.66 -18.79
N GLY A 153 20.03 4.19 -17.90
CA GLY A 153 20.86 5.35 -18.20
C GLY A 153 21.42 6.04 -16.97
N LEU A 154 22.01 7.22 -17.15
CA LEU A 154 22.62 7.98 -16.06
C LEU A 154 21.64 8.35 -14.95
N ALA A 155 20.41 8.73 -15.30
CA ALA A 155 19.37 9.07 -14.33
C ALA A 155 19.01 7.90 -13.41
N LEU A 156 18.92 6.68 -13.95
CA LEU A 156 18.70 5.47 -13.16
C LEU A 156 19.87 5.23 -12.21
N ARG A 157 21.12 5.24 -12.71
CA ARG A 157 22.32 5.02 -11.88
C ARG A 157 22.44 6.04 -10.75
N LEU A 158 22.12 7.30 -11.02
CA LEU A 158 22.12 8.35 -9.99
C LEU A 158 21.01 8.11 -8.96
N SER A 159 19.84 7.66 -9.37
CA SER A 159 18.74 7.33 -8.47
C SER A 159 19.05 6.12 -7.58
N GLU A 160 19.67 5.08 -8.14
CA GLU A 160 20.15 3.90 -7.41
C GLU A 160 21.26 4.25 -6.41
N ALA A 161 22.21 5.11 -6.83
CA ALA A 161 23.27 5.60 -5.94
C ALA A 161 22.69 6.42 -4.77
N LEU A 162 21.67 7.23 -5.03
CA LEU A 162 20.98 8.05 -4.04
C LEU A 162 20.17 7.18 -3.06
N GLU A 163 19.43 6.19 -3.56
CA GLU A 163 18.76 5.17 -2.75
C GLU A 163 19.74 4.45 -1.82
N ALA A 164 20.83 3.93 -2.39
CA ALA A 164 21.87 3.24 -1.63
C ALA A 164 22.54 4.14 -0.57
N PHE A 165 22.72 5.42 -0.88
CA PHE A 165 23.20 6.40 0.08
C PHE A 165 22.23 6.55 1.26
N TYR A 166 20.93 6.68 1.00
CA TYR A 166 19.94 6.82 2.06
C TYR A 166 19.89 5.60 2.95
N TYR A 167 19.84 4.39 2.39
CA TYR A 167 19.83 3.17 3.18
C TYR A 167 21.06 3.05 4.09
N ARG A 168 22.25 3.40 3.60
CA ARG A 168 23.49 3.35 4.40
C ARG A 168 23.59 4.45 5.44
N LYS A 169 22.88 5.58 5.28
CA LYS A 169 22.94 6.74 6.20
C LYS A 169 21.77 6.82 7.16
N ALA A 170 20.68 6.14 6.88
CA ALA A 170 19.57 6.03 7.82
C ALA A 170 20.00 5.25 9.07
N TRP A 171 19.50 5.69 10.21
CA TRP A 171 19.61 4.94 11.44
C TRP A 171 18.74 3.67 11.41
N LEU A 172 17.57 3.76 10.74
CA LEU A 172 16.62 2.69 10.49
C LEU A 172 15.98 2.88 9.12
N VAL A 173 15.79 1.81 8.38
CA VAL A 173 14.94 1.79 7.17
C VAL A 173 13.67 1.00 7.47
N SER A 174 12.51 1.63 7.39
CA SER A 174 11.24 0.92 7.51
C SER A 174 10.63 0.66 6.12
N GLY A 175 10.16 -0.55 5.91
CA GLY A 175 9.48 -0.97 4.67
C GLY A 175 8.04 -1.37 4.94
N GLN A 176 7.13 -1.01 4.04
CA GLN A 176 5.71 -1.33 4.21
C GLN A 176 5.31 -2.74 3.76
N SER A 177 6.25 -3.52 3.23
CA SER A 177 6.06 -4.93 2.92
C SER A 177 7.27 -5.75 3.35
N SER A 178 7.08 -7.06 3.59
CA SER A 178 8.19 -7.93 3.92
C SER A 178 9.13 -8.12 2.73
N GLU A 179 8.61 -8.03 1.51
CA GLU A 179 9.40 -8.08 0.29
C GLU A 179 10.35 -6.87 0.17
N ILE A 180 9.88 -5.64 0.50
CA ILE A 180 10.73 -4.44 0.57
C ILE A 180 11.85 -4.65 1.61
N VAL A 181 11.49 -5.10 2.81
CA VAL A 181 12.47 -5.34 3.88
C VAL A 181 13.49 -6.41 3.48
N GLN A 182 13.04 -7.47 2.84
CA GLN A 182 13.89 -8.56 2.37
C GLN A 182 14.85 -8.12 1.25
N ASP A 183 14.37 -7.32 0.29
CA ASP A 183 15.22 -6.73 -0.76
C ASP A 183 16.32 -5.87 -0.14
N ILE A 184 15.96 -4.96 0.77
CA ILE A 184 16.91 -4.08 1.44
C ILE A 184 17.93 -4.89 2.24
N ASN A 185 17.51 -5.90 3.01
CA ASN A 185 18.40 -6.76 3.78
C ASN A 185 19.36 -7.57 2.90
N THR A 186 18.90 -8.00 1.74
CA THR A 186 19.72 -8.73 0.77
C THR A 186 20.78 -7.83 0.15
N ARG A 187 20.42 -6.64 -0.28
CA ARG A 187 21.31 -5.65 -0.91
C ARG A 187 22.21 -4.93 0.11
N PHE A 188 21.71 -4.73 1.32
CA PHE A 188 22.37 -3.95 2.37
C PHE A 188 22.28 -4.65 3.74
N PRO A 189 22.97 -5.78 3.95
CA PRO A 189 22.80 -6.65 5.13
C PRO A 189 23.19 -6.03 6.48
N ARG A 190 23.84 -4.85 6.48
CA ARG A 190 24.24 -4.11 7.68
C ARG A 190 23.27 -2.99 8.05
N VAL A 191 22.25 -2.74 7.25
CA VAL A 191 21.28 -1.67 7.51
C VAL A 191 20.18 -2.22 8.40
N PRO A 192 19.89 -1.60 9.55
CA PRO A 192 18.75 -1.97 10.37
C PRO A 192 17.46 -1.72 9.60
N THR A 193 16.55 -2.70 9.61
CA THR A 193 15.27 -2.59 8.93
C THR A 193 14.11 -2.88 9.88
N PHE A 194 12.94 -2.33 9.57
CA PHE A 194 11.70 -2.58 10.32
C PHE A 194 10.53 -2.79 9.34
N TYR A 195 9.73 -3.82 9.57
CA TYR A 195 8.52 -4.06 8.81
C TYR A 195 7.35 -3.26 9.38
N LEU A 196 6.93 -2.21 8.67
CA LEU A 196 5.82 -1.33 9.04
C LEU A 196 4.72 -1.38 7.96
N PRO A 197 3.86 -2.40 7.98
CA PRO A 197 2.82 -2.54 6.97
C PRO A 197 1.77 -1.42 7.05
N ASN A 198 1.14 -1.13 5.91
CA ASN A 198 0.06 -0.14 5.83
C ASN A 198 -1.11 -0.46 6.75
N GLY A 199 -1.39 -1.73 6.90
CA GLY A 199 -2.49 -2.22 7.71
C GLY A 199 -3.86 -1.66 7.30
N VAL A 200 -4.84 -1.95 8.12
CA VAL A 200 -6.23 -1.51 7.95
C VAL A 200 -6.81 -1.07 9.28
N ASP A 201 -7.77 -0.17 9.25
CA ASP A 201 -8.60 0.16 10.41
C ASP A 201 -9.69 -0.93 10.56
N THR A 202 -9.46 -1.88 11.47
CA THR A 202 -10.37 -3.01 11.68
C THR A 202 -11.64 -2.64 12.45
N GLN A 203 -11.70 -1.43 13.02
CA GLN A 203 -12.92 -0.89 13.61
C GLN A 203 -13.82 -0.27 12.55
N ARG A 204 -13.23 0.28 11.49
CA ARG A 204 -13.96 0.84 10.35
C ARG A 204 -14.41 -0.26 9.38
N PHE A 205 -13.54 -1.22 9.06
CA PHE A 205 -13.84 -2.36 8.19
C PHE A 205 -14.18 -3.58 9.05
N ARG A 206 -15.47 -3.95 9.08
CA ARG A 206 -15.99 -5.05 9.89
C ARG A 206 -17.05 -5.84 9.12
N PRO A 207 -17.26 -7.12 9.44
CA PRO A 207 -18.29 -7.94 8.80
C PRO A 207 -19.70 -7.40 8.98
N ASP A 208 -19.98 -6.80 10.14
CA ASP A 208 -21.27 -6.22 10.53
C ASP A 208 -21.60 -4.84 9.93
N CYS A 209 -20.67 -4.25 9.16
CA CYS A 209 -20.90 -3.01 8.42
C CYS A 209 -21.89 -3.17 7.25
N SER A 210 -22.21 -4.41 6.84
CA SER A 210 -23.16 -4.67 5.76
C SER A 210 -24.55 -4.11 6.08
N THR A 211 -25.12 -3.33 5.17
CA THR A 211 -26.46 -2.73 5.29
C THR A 211 -27.42 -3.31 4.26
N PRO A 212 -28.75 -3.21 4.49
CA PRO A 212 -29.73 -3.57 3.46
C PRO A 212 -29.49 -2.83 2.13
N ALA A 213 -29.12 -1.54 2.21
CA ALA A 213 -28.85 -0.71 1.03
C ALA A 213 -27.62 -1.22 0.25
N SER A 214 -26.51 -1.52 0.94
CA SER A 214 -25.30 -2.05 0.27
C SER A 214 -25.57 -3.44 -0.33
N ARG A 215 -26.35 -4.29 0.32
CA ARG A 215 -26.78 -5.57 -0.24
C ARG A 215 -27.64 -5.40 -1.47
N ALA A 216 -28.63 -4.51 -1.43
CA ALA A 216 -29.50 -4.21 -2.59
C ALA A 216 -28.72 -3.62 -3.76
N LEU A 217 -27.70 -2.80 -3.50
CA LEU A 217 -26.84 -2.22 -4.52
C LEU A 217 -26.04 -3.29 -5.29
N LEU A 218 -25.50 -4.27 -4.56
CA LEU A 218 -24.68 -5.34 -5.15
C LEU A 218 -25.53 -6.45 -5.76
N ARG A 219 -26.66 -6.84 -5.12
CA ARG A 219 -27.45 -8.00 -5.49
C ARG A 219 -28.60 -7.59 -6.40
N SER A 220 -28.57 -8.02 -7.64
CA SER A 220 -29.73 -7.96 -8.54
C SER A 220 -30.53 -9.26 -8.55
N GLN A 221 -29.91 -10.38 -8.16
CA GLN A 221 -30.50 -11.72 -8.11
C GLN A 221 -29.96 -12.51 -6.90
N ALA A 222 -30.59 -13.65 -6.61
CA ALA A 222 -30.05 -14.60 -5.64
C ALA A 222 -28.76 -15.22 -6.20
N GLY A 223 -27.70 -15.29 -5.39
CA GLY A 223 -26.43 -15.88 -5.81
C GLY A 223 -25.21 -15.29 -5.08
N CYS A 224 -24.04 -15.77 -5.43
CA CYS A 224 -22.77 -15.33 -4.90
C CYS A 224 -22.32 -14.04 -5.59
N VAL A 225 -22.07 -13.00 -4.83
CA VAL A 225 -21.55 -11.71 -5.33
C VAL A 225 -20.05 -11.70 -5.25
N VAL A 226 -19.41 -11.59 -6.40
CA VAL A 226 -17.97 -11.41 -6.58
C VAL A 226 -17.68 -9.93 -6.82
N LEU A 227 -17.08 -9.26 -5.83
CA LEU A 227 -16.86 -7.81 -5.82
C LEU A 227 -15.42 -7.45 -6.14
N TYR A 228 -15.22 -6.54 -7.07
CA TYR A 228 -14.05 -5.69 -7.14
C TYR A 228 -14.43 -4.25 -6.83
N ALA A 229 -13.75 -3.58 -5.90
CA ALA A 229 -14.01 -2.19 -5.57
C ALA A 229 -12.70 -1.38 -5.59
N GLY A 230 -12.63 -0.36 -6.47
CA GLY A 230 -11.49 0.54 -6.54
C GLY A 230 -11.17 1.11 -7.92
N LEU A 231 -9.94 1.59 -8.08
CA LEU A 231 -9.48 2.22 -9.32
C LEU A 231 -9.53 1.23 -10.50
N HIS A 232 -10.19 1.62 -11.58
CA HIS A 232 -10.15 0.91 -12.87
C HIS A 232 -8.93 1.37 -13.67
N GLY A 233 -7.74 0.91 -13.23
CA GLY A 233 -6.45 1.29 -13.79
C GLY A 233 -5.75 0.14 -14.51
N LEU A 234 -4.68 0.47 -15.24
CA LEU A 234 -3.90 -0.51 -16.03
C LEU A 234 -3.23 -1.59 -15.17
N ALA A 235 -2.79 -1.23 -13.97
CA ALA A 235 -2.07 -2.15 -13.09
C ALA A 235 -2.95 -3.22 -12.45
N GLN A 236 -4.27 -3.02 -12.44
CA GLN A 236 -5.22 -3.94 -11.84
C GLN A 236 -5.56 -5.14 -12.75
N GLY A 237 -5.39 -5.02 -14.05
CA GLY A 237 -5.67 -6.12 -14.99
C GLY A 237 -7.11 -6.60 -14.93
N LEU A 238 -8.09 -5.68 -14.92
CA LEU A 238 -9.51 -6.00 -14.75
C LEU A 238 -10.11 -6.77 -15.96
N GLU A 239 -9.42 -6.79 -17.08
CA GLU A 239 -9.73 -7.63 -18.23
C GLU A 239 -9.83 -9.12 -17.88
N GLN A 240 -9.05 -9.58 -16.86
CA GLN A 240 -9.10 -10.95 -16.37
C GLN A 240 -10.46 -11.28 -15.73
N ILE A 241 -11.09 -10.29 -15.11
CA ILE A 241 -12.43 -10.45 -14.50
C ILE A 241 -13.50 -10.56 -15.60
N ILE A 242 -13.37 -9.78 -16.69
CA ILE A 242 -14.29 -9.88 -17.83
C ILE A 242 -14.20 -11.26 -18.46
N GLU A 243 -12.98 -11.77 -18.64
CA GLU A 243 -12.75 -13.10 -19.19
C GLU A 243 -13.35 -14.20 -18.31
N ALA A 244 -13.18 -14.10 -17.00
CA ALA A 244 -13.79 -15.03 -16.05
C ALA A 244 -15.32 -14.94 -16.05
N ALA A 245 -15.88 -13.72 -16.13
CA ALA A 245 -17.32 -13.51 -16.23
C ALA A 245 -17.90 -14.12 -17.54
N ASP A 246 -17.15 -14.03 -18.63
CA ASP A 246 -17.50 -14.63 -19.91
C ASP A 246 -17.57 -16.16 -19.83
N GLN A 247 -16.56 -16.80 -19.25
CA GLN A 247 -16.56 -18.27 -19.05
C GLN A 247 -17.69 -18.73 -18.11
N LEU A 248 -18.13 -17.86 -17.19
CA LEU A 248 -19.20 -18.15 -16.22
C LEU A 248 -20.55 -17.55 -16.59
N ARG A 249 -20.76 -17.10 -17.85
CA ARG A 249 -21.98 -16.39 -18.28
C ARG A 249 -23.26 -17.19 -18.12
N HIS A 250 -23.19 -18.51 -18.16
CA HIS A 250 -24.32 -19.43 -18.04
C HIS A 250 -24.56 -19.93 -16.60
N ASP A 251 -23.72 -19.56 -15.64
CA ASP A 251 -23.90 -19.93 -14.24
C ASP A 251 -24.60 -18.79 -13.48
N ALA A 252 -25.93 -18.93 -13.30
CA ALA A 252 -26.75 -17.94 -12.62
C ALA A 252 -26.43 -17.80 -11.10
N SER A 253 -25.57 -18.66 -10.57
CA SER A 253 -25.19 -18.61 -9.15
C SER A 253 -24.15 -17.54 -8.85
N ILE A 254 -23.52 -16.90 -9.85
CA ILE A 254 -22.44 -15.93 -9.69
C ILE A 254 -22.77 -14.63 -10.41
N THR A 255 -22.63 -13.52 -9.69
CA THR A 255 -22.70 -12.16 -10.24
C THR A 255 -21.42 -11.41 -9.93
N PHE A 256 -20.80 -10.85 -10.95
CA PHE A 256 -19.64 -9.98 -10.83
C PHE A 256 -20.08 -8.52 -10.69
N VAL A 257 -19.48 -7.79 -9.75
CA VAL A 257 -19.75 -6.36 -9.58
C VAL A 257 -18.42 -5.61 -9.50
N LEU A 258 -18.19 -4.70 -10.43
CA LEU A 258 -17.03 -3.83 -10.48
C LEU A 258 -17.45 -2.42 -10.09
N VAL A 259 -16.98 -1.97 -8.92
CA VAL A 259 -17.28 -0.64 -8.36
C VAL A 259 -16.07 0.27 -8.47
N GLY A 260 -16.22 1.41 -9.09
CA GLY A 260 -15.14 2.38 -9.19
C GLY A 260 -15.11 3.16 -10.49
N ASP A 261 -14.02 3.88 -10.66
CA ASP A 261 -13.75 4.66 -11.86
C ASP A 261 -12.26 4.60 -12.20
N GLY A 262 -11.91 5.02 -13.43
CA GLY A 262 -10.53 5.07 -13.86
C GLY A 262 -10.35 5.02 -15.38
N PRO A 263 -9.09 5.18 -15.83
CA PRO A 263 -8.80 5.37 -17.27
C PRO A 263 -9.22 4.21 -18.16
N VAL A 264 -9.33 2.98 -17.62
CA VAL A 264 -9.72 1.80 -18.44
C VAL A 264 -11.21 1.45 -18.33
N LYS A 265 -12.01 2.11 -17.47
CA LYS A 265 -13.42 1.79 -17.24
C LYS A 265 -14.23 1.74 -18.52
N ARG A 266 -14.07 2.75 -19.41
CA ARG A 266 -14.82 2.82 -20.67
C ARG A 266 -14.52 1.63 -21.59
N ALA A 267 -13.26 1.24 -21.69
CA ALA A 267 -12.86 0.08 -22.50
C ALA A 267 -13.45 -1.22 -21.95
N LEU A 268 -13.42 -1.40 -20.62
CA LEU A 268 -13.99 -2.57 -19.94
C LEU A 268 -15.52 -2.66 -20.14
N LEU A 269 -16.23 -1.53 -20.06
CA LEU A 269 -17.68 -1.47 -20.34
C LEU A 269 -17.98 -1.90 -21.78
N SER A 270 -17.28 -1.30 -22.76
CA SER A 270 -17.48 -1.64 -24.18
C SER A 270 -17.19 -3.12 -24.45
N GLU A 271 -16.18 -3.69 -23.81
CA GLU A 271 -15.86 -5.12 -23.97
C GLU A 271 -16.94 -6.02 -23.36
N ALA A 272 -17.43 -5.71 -22.17
CA ALA A 272 -18.51 -6.45 -21.52
C ALA A 272 -19.81 -6.40 -22.31
N GLU A 273 -20.16 -5.24 -22.87
CA GLU A 273 -21.32 -5.05 -23.77
C GLU A 273 -21.17 -5.84 -25.04
N ALA A 274 -20.01 -5.77 -25.70
CA ALA A 274 -19.74 -6.52 -26.93
C ALA A 274 -19.85 -8.04 -26.76
N ARG A 275 -19.50 -8.54 -25.55
CA ARG A 275 -19.65 -9.96 -25.20
C ARG A 275 -21.05 -10.32 -24.66
N GLY A 276 -21.92 -9.35 -24.43
CA GLY A 276 -23.29 -9.56 -23.92
C GLY A 276 -23.32 -10.16 -22.50
N LEU A 277 -22.44 -9.70 -21.59
CA LEU A 277 -22.30 -10.26 -20.26
C LEU A 277 -23.40 -9.74 -19.31
N SER A 278 -24.44 -10.54 -19.08
CA SER A 278 -25.53 -10.22 -18.14
C SER A 278 -25.17 -10.50 -16.67
N ASN A 279 -24.14 -11.30 -16.41
CA ASN A 279 -23.63 -11.64 -15.07
C ASN A 279 -22.58 -10.66 -14.57
N LEU A 280 -22.28 -9.57 -15.29
CA LEU A 280 -21.29 -8.56 -14.93
C LEU A 280 -21.95 -7.18 -14.83
N LYS A 281 -21.80 -6.52 -13.68
CA LYS A 281 -22.35 -5.21 -13.40
C LYS A 281 -21.24 -4.21 -13.11
N PHE A 282 -21.31 -3.02 -13.70
CA PHE A 282 -20.45 -1.89 -13.37
C PHE A 282 -21.23 -0.86 -12.55
N LEU A 283 -20.62 -0.40 -11.49
CA LEU A 283 -21.11 0.69 -10.65
C LEU A 283 -20.10 1.83 -10.63
N ASP A 284 -20.58 3.05 -10.43
CA ASP A 284 -19.71 4.19 -10.25
C ASP A 284 -19.00 4.15 -8.91
N SER A 285 -17.97 4.98 -8.76
CA SER A 285 -17.27 5.09 -7.49
C SER A 285 -18.21 5.58 -6.38
N VAL A 286 -18.15 4.89 -5.25
CA VAL A 286 -18.90 5.28 -4.04
C VAL A 286 -18.03 6.13 -3.12
N PRO A 287 -18.62 6.98 -2.28
CA PRO A 287 -17.90 7.69 -1.22
C PRO A 287 -17.09 6.74 -0.33
N GLN A 288 -15.94 7.20 0.14
CA GLN A 288 -15.00 6.36 0.90
C GLN A 288 -15.59 5.84 2.23
N ASP A 289 -16.55 6.55 2.83
CA ASP A 289 -17.25 6.14 4.04
C ASP A 289 -18.24 4.98 3.80
N GLN A 290 -18.72 4.80 2.58
CA GLN A 290 -19.60 3.70 2.19
C GLN A 290 -18.84 2.41 1.82
N MET A 291 -17.53 2.50 1.58
CA MET A 291 -16.71 1.35 1.17
C MET A 291 -16.74 0.18 2.16
N PRO A 292 -16.71 0.39 3.50
CA PRO A 292 -16.80 -0.72 4.46
C PRO A 292 -18.10 -1.51 4.34
N SER A 293 -19.24 -0.82 4.17
CA SER A 293 -20.53 -1.49 4.03
C SER A 293 -20.66 -2.25 2.72
N LEU A 294 -20.07 -1.73 1.67
CA LEU A 294 -20.05 -2.36 0.35
C LEU A 294 -19.23 -3.64 0.37
N ILE A 295 -18.00 -3.59 0.87
CA ILE A 295 -17.13 -4.77 0.96
C ILE A 295 -17.76 -5.83 1.86
N ALA A 296 -18.33 -5.41 3.00
CA ALA A 296 -19.01 -6.32 3.94
C ALA A 296 -20.27 -6.96 3.36
N ALA A 297 -20.87 -6.41 2.30
CA ALA A 297 -22.05 -6.98 1.64
C ALA A 297 -21.73 -8.00 0.54
N ALA A 298 -20.47 -8.10 0.11
CA ALA A 298 -20.00 -9.07 -0.88
C ALA A 298 -19.84 -10.48 -0.28
N ASP A 299 -19.82 -11.50 -1.12
CA ASP A 299 -19.52 -12.88 -0.73
C ASP A 299 -18.04 -13.21 -0.98
N ILE A 300 -17.49 -12.74 -2.09
CA ILE A 300 -16.08 -12.90 -2.48
C ILE A 300 -15.54 -11.53 -2.88
N VAL A 301 -14.32 -11.21 -2.46
CA VAL A 301 -13.64 -9.98 -2.89
C VAL A 301 -12.44 -10.32 -3.77
N LEU A 302 -12.39 -9.69 -4.95
CA LEU A 302 -11.27 -9.81 -5.87
C LEU A 302 -10.20 -8.76 -5.58
N VAL A 303 -8.95 -9.21 -5.55
CA VAL A 303 -7.79 -8.33 -5.44
C VAL A 303 -6.84 -8.63 -6.61
N PRO A 304 -7.13 -8.09 -7.81
CA PRO A 304 -6.34 -8.38 -8.99
C PRO A 304 -5.17 -7.41 -9.16
N LEU A 305 -4.06 -7.96 -9.63
CA LEU A 305 -2.90 -7.26 -10.18
C LEU A 305 -2.58 -7.86 -11.56
N LYS A 306 -2.18 -7.01 -12.50
CA LYS A 306 -1.80 -7.43 -13.85
C LYS A 306 -0.44 -8.12 -13.88
N THR A 307 0.49 -7.60 -13.10
CA THR A 307 1.86 -8.10 -13.01
C THR A 307 2.38 -7.96 -11.59
N HIS A 308 3.43 -8.69 -11.26
CA HIS A 308 4.16 -8.51 -10.00
C HIS A 308 4.87 -7.15 -9.96
N ILE A 309 4.56 -6.36 -8.94
CA ILE A 309 5.27 -5.14 -8.59
C ILE A 309 5.90 -5.41 -7.22
N PRO A 310 7.25 -5.50 -7.12
CA PRO A 310 7.92 -5.83 -5.87
C PRO A 310 7.52 -4.92 -4.72
N GLY A 311 7.15 -5.53 -3.62
CA GLY A 311 6.74 -4.82 -2.41
C GLY A 311 5.36 -4.20 -2.43
N ALA A 312 4.62 -4.26 -3.55
CA ALA A 312 3.29 -3.69 -3.63
C ALA A 312 2.24 -4.61 -2.98
N VAL A 313 1.60 -4.12 -1.94
CA VAL A 313 0.44 -4.77 -1.33
C VAL A 313 -0.78 -3.86 -1.45
N PRO A 314 -1.79 -4.22 -2.25
CA PRO A 314 -3.00 -3.42 -2.39
C PRO A 314 -3.73 -3.28 -1.05
N SER A 315 -4.17 -2.07 -0.68
CA SER A 315 -4.95 -1.83 0.54
C SER A 315 -6.24 -2.65 0.59
N LYS A 316 -6.81 -2.93 -0.59
CA LYS A 316 -8.01 -3.78 -0.76
C LYS A 316 -7.86 -5.17 -0.16
N LEU A 317 -6.65 -5.72 -0.15
CA LEU A 317 -6.35 -7.00 0.51
C LEU A 317 -6.70 -6.91 2.00
N TYR A 318 -6.14 -5.92 2.69
CA TYR A 318 -6.37 -5.73 4.11
C TYR A 318 -7.81 -5.32 4.43
N GLU A 319 -8.43 -4.50 3.59
CA GLU A 319 -9.83 -4.06 3.71
C GLU A 319 -10.80 -5.25 3.61
N ALA A 320 -10.58 -6.15 2.65
CA ALA A 320 -11.36 -7.37 2.49
C ALA A 320 -11.16 -8.35 3.64
N MET A 321 -9.91 -8.55 4.08
CA MET A 321 -9.59 -9.35 5.26
C MET A 321 -10.31 -8.82 6.51
N ALA A 322 -10.22 -7.51 6.75
CA ALA A 322 -10.88 -6.88 7.89
C ALA A 322 -12.41 -6.98 7.85
N SER A 323 -13.00 -6.94 6.66
CA SER A 323 -14.43 -7.13 6.45
C SER A 323 -14.87 -8.60 6.55
N GLY A 324 -13.96 -9.53 6.83
CA GLY A 324 -14.27 -10.94 7.00
C GLY A 324 -14.83 -11.60 5.73
N ARG A 325 -14.33 -11.21 4.56
CA ARG A 325 -14.77 -11.79 3.28
C ARG A 325 -13.73 -12.75 2.73
N ALA A 326 -14.18 -13.80 2.05
CA ALA A 326 -13.30 -14.68 1.31
C ALA A 326 -12.63 -13.89 0.18
N LEU A 327 -11.32 -14.06 0.01
CA LEU A 327 -10.54 -13.37 -1.03
C LEU A 327 -10.19 -14.32 -2.17
N VAL A 328 -10.23 -13.78 -3.39
CA VAL A 328 -9.51 -14.36 -4.53
C VAL A 328 -8.50 -13.29 -4.99
N VAL A 329 -7.23 -13.59 -4.81
CA VAL A 329 -6.13 -12.67 -5.11
C VAL A 329 -5.44 -13.14 -6.38
N ILE A 330 -5.50 -12.29 -7.41
CA ILE A 330 -4.82 -12.55 -8.69
C ILE A 330 -3.50 -11.79 -8.63
N ALA A 331 -2.48 -12.41 -8.09
CA ALA A 331 -1.18 -11.77 -7.87
C ALA A 331 -0.08 -12.81 -7.66
N SER A 332 1.16 -12.33 -7.65
CA SER A 332 2.36 -13.00 -7.13
C SER A 332 3.08 -12.09 -6.13
N GLY A 333 4.08 -12.63 -5.42
CA GLY A 333 4.84 -11.89 -4.40
C GLY A 333 4.07 -11.67 -3.11
N GLU A 334 4.34 -10.58 -2.41
CA GLU A 334 3.85 -10.31 -1.04
C GLU A 334 2.34 -10.47 -0.86
N ALA A 335 1.52 -9.97 -1.80
CA ALA A 335 0.06 -10.09 -1.68
C ALA A 335 -0.41 -11.54 -1.72
N ALA A 336 0.19 -12.36 -2.58
CA ALA A 336 -0.07 -13.80 -2.66
C ALA A 336 0.42 -14.53 -1.40
N ASP A 337 1.59 -14.15 -0.92
CA ASP A 337 2.21 -14.74 0.28
C ASP A 337 1.39 -14.46 1.54
N ILE A 338 0.87 -13.25 1.72
CA ILE A 338 -0.02 -12.92 2.84
C ILE A 338 -1.24 -13.83 2.86
N VAL A 339 -1.88 -14.02 1.70
CA VAL A 339 -3.08 -14.86 1.58
C VAL A 339 -2.78 -16.31 1.86
N SER A 340 -1.70 -16.85 1.28
CA SER A 340 -1.31 -18.26 1.41
C SER A 340 -0.87 -18.59 2.84
N ARG A 341 0.00 -17.77 3.44
CA ARG A 341 0.50 -18.00 4.82
C ARG A 341 -0.59 -17.94 5.87
N ASN A 342 -1.55 -17.04 5.71
CA ASN A 342 -2.65 -16.88 6.65
C ASN A 342 -3.87 -17.77 6.30
N ARG A 343 -3.89 -18.44 5.16
CA ARG A 343 -5.01 -19.27 4.67
C ARG A 343 -6.34 -18.49 4.61
N VAL A 344 -6.29 -17.25 4.11
CA VAL A 344 -7.41 -16.31 4.15
C VAL A 344 -8.16 -16.19 2.83
N GLY A 345 -7.78 -16.96 1.83
CA GLY A 345 -8.37 -16.89 0.48
C GLY A 345 -7.65 -17.81 -0.49
N VAL A 346 -7.95 -17.63 -1.76
CA VAL A 346 -7.36 -18.35 -2.88
C VAL A 346 -6.44 -17.43 -3.67
N VAL A 347 -5.25 -17.91 -4.01
CA VAL A 347 -4.28 -17.22 -4.85
C VAL A 347 -4.34 -17.81 -6.26
N VAL A 348 -4.43 -16.94 -7.25
CA VAL A 348 -4.41 -17.27 -8.67
C VAL A 348 -3.28 -16.50 -9.34
N SER A 349 -2.53 -17.13 -10.21
CA SER A 349 -1.51 -16.45 -10.99
C SER A 349 -2.14 -15.45 -11.98
N PRO A 350 -1.53 -14.28 -12.21
CA PRO A 350 -2.00 -13.36 -13.25
C PRO A 350 -2.15 -14.07 -14.62
N SER A 351 -3.25 -13.78 -15.30
CA SER A 351 -3.63 -14.37 -16.60
C SER A 351 -4.04 -15.86 -16.59
N ASP A 352 -4.08 -16.53 -15.43
CA ASP A 352 -4.62 -17.88 -15.32
C ASP A 352 -6.14 -17.85 -15.11
N ILE A 353 -6.88 -17.65 -16.20
CA ILE A 353 -8.35 -17.53 -16.17
C ILE A 353 -9.03 -18.84 -15.79
N GLN A 354 -8.44 -19.97 -16.14
CA GLN A 354 -9.03 -21.29 -15.80
C GLN A 354 -8.99 -21.53 -14.29
N SER A 355 -7.87 -21.26 -13.64
CA SER A 355 -7.78 -21.36 -12.17
C SER A 355 -8.66 -20.30 -11.48
N LEU A 356 -8.78 -19.10 -12.05
CA LEU A 356 -9.68 -18.07 -11.53
C LEU A 356 -11.15 -18.53 -11.56
N THR A 357 -11.64 -18.99 -12.72
CA THR A 357 -13.02 -19.45 -12.85
C THR A 357 -13.32 -20.64 -11.97
N ARG A 358 -12.41 -21.62 -11.89
CA ARG A 358 -12.56 -22.78 -11.00
C ARG A 358 -12.67 -22.35 -9.54
N SER A 359 -11.76 -21.51 -9.09
CA SER A 359 -11.73 -21.00 -7.69
C SER A 359 -13.02 -20.23 -7.34
N LEU A 360 -13.52 -19.43 -8.26
CA LEU A 360 -14.76 -18.69 -8.06
C LEU A 360 -15.99 -19.63 -7.98
N LEU A 361 -16.06 -20.65 -8.83
CA LEU A 361 -17.11 -21.67 -8.77
C LEU A 361 -17.06 -22.48 -7.47
N ASP A 362 -15.89 -22.93 -7.06
CA ASP A 362 -15.71 -23.69 -5.83
C ASP A 362 -16.15 -22.87 -4.60
N LEU A 363 -15.77 -21.61 -4.55
CA LEU A 363 -16.19 -20.70 -3.48
C LEU A 363 -17.68 -20.36 -3.57
N ALA A 364 -18.24 -20.17 -4.77
CA ALA A 364 -19.67 -19.85 -4.92
C ALA A 364 -20.55 -21.01 -4.45
N ARG A 365 -20.16 -22.25 -4.72
CA ARG A 365 -20.88 -23.48 -4.36
C ARG A 365 -20.68 -23.94 -2.92
N ASN A 366 -19.69 -23.37 -2.22
CA ASN A 366 -19.37 -23.78 -0.83
C ASN A 366 -19.43 -22.58 0.14
N PRO A 367 -20.62 -22.18 0.61
CA PRO A 367 -20.79 -21.09 1.58
C PRO A 367 -19.98 -21.26 2.86
N SER A 368 -19.97 -22.49 3.43
CA SER A 368 -19.24 -22.79 4.68
C SER A 368 -17.74 -22.56 4.54
N TYR A 369 -17.17 -22.90 3.39
CA TYR A 369 -15.75 -22.67 3.12
C TYR A 369 -15.46 -21.16 2.96
N ARG A 370 -16.36 -20.38 2.30
CA ARG A 370 -16.24 -18.92 2.24
C ARG A 370 -16.26 -18.30 3.63
N GLU A 371 -17.17 -18.73 4.49
CA GLU A 371 -17.28 -18.24 5.88
C GLU A 371 -16.02 -18.56 6.68
N GLN A 372 -15.48 -19.77 6.55
CA GLN A 372 -14.22 -20.16 7.18
C GLN A 372 -13.06 -19.24 6.73
N LEU A 373 -12.88 -19.04 5.42
CA LEU A 373 -11.83 -18.17 4.89
C LEU A 373 -12.02 -16.73 5.38
N GLY A 374 -13.26 -16.23 5.41
CA GLY A 374 -13.60 -14.91 5.91
C GLY A 374 -13.28 -14.72 7.41
N ALA A 375 -13.57 -15.73 8.22
CA ALA A 375 -13.24 -15.72 9.65
C ALA A 375 -11.73 -15.70 9.90
N GLU A 376 -10.96 -16.51 9.16
CA GLU A 376 -9.49 -16.51 9.21
C GLU A 376 -8.93 -15.15 8.73
N ALA A 377 -9.51 -14.59 7.65
CA ALA A 377 -9.13 -13.28 7.13
C ALA A 377 -9.32 -12.18 8.19
N ARG A 378 -10.48 -12.18 8.86
CA ARG A 378 -10.77 -11.24 9.94
C ARG A 378 -9.80 -11.38 11.10
N ARG A 379 -9.53 -12.61 11.53
CA ARG A 379 -8.58 -12.92 12.61
C ARG A 379 -7.18 -12.38 12.26
N ALA A 380 -6.68 -12.69 11.07
CA ALA A 380 -5.37 -12.22 10.62
C ALA A 380 -5.32 -10.69 10.52
N ALA A 381 -6.39 -10.05 10.02
CA ALA A 381 -6.49 -8.60 9.97
C ALA A 381 -6.35 -7.97 11.35
N ILE A 382 -7.08 -8.46 12.35
CA ILE A 382 -7.05 -7.93 13.72
C ILE A 382 -5.69 -8.15 14.39
N THR A 383 -5.10 -9.34 14.25
CA THR A 383 -3.91 -9.71 15.02
C THR A 383 -2.60 -9.23 14.40
N GLN A 384 -2.54 -9.13 13.07
CA GLN A 384 -1.30 -8.86 12.34
C GLN A 384 -1.31 -7.53 11.60
N PHE A 385 -2.47 -7.15 11.03
CA PHE A 385 -2.58 -6.04 10.08
C PHE A 385 -3.50 -4.92 10.56
N ASP A 386 -4.01 -4.96 11.80
CA ASP A 386 -4.66 -3.78 12.37
C ASP A 386 -3.66 -2.65 12.48
N ARG A 387 -4.04 -1.48 11.96
CA ARG A 387 -3.14 -0.33 11.87
C ARG A 387 -2.67 0.12 13.25
N SER A 388 -3.53 0.07 14.25
CA SER A 388 -3.16 0.41 15.63
C SER A 388 -2.14 -0.56 16.20
N VAL A 389 -2.28 -1.85 15.91
CA VAL A 389 -1.31 -2.89 16.32
C VAL A 389 0.04 -2.70 15.61
N CYS A 390 0.03 -2.42 14.31
CA CYS A 390 1.26 -2.15 13.56
C CYS A 390 2.00 -0.92 14.10
N ILE A 391 1.27 0.17 14.35
CA ILE A 391 1.82 1.41 14.91
C ILE A 391 2.33 1.18 16.34
N ALA A 392 1.59 0.46 17.19
CA ALA A 392 2.02 0.17 18.56
C ALA A 392 3.32 -0.65 18.61
N ARG A 393 3.50 -1.62 17.70
CA ARG A 393 4.77 -2.35 17.56
C ARG A 393 5.92 -1.43 17.15
N PHE A 394 5.66 -0.49 16.24
CA PHE A 394 6.68 0.48 15.81
C PHE A 394 7.05 1.43 16.95
N ILE A 395 6.07 1.95 17.68
CA ILE A 395 6.29 2.82 18.86
C ILE A 395 7.15 2.11 19.90
N ARG A 396 6.78 0.89 20.29
CA ARG A 396 7.55 0.08 21.25
C ARG A 396 8.99 -0.09 20.80
N TYR A 397 9.20 -0.45 19.54
CA TYR A 397 10.55 -0.57 18.99
C TYR A 397 11.35 0.73 19.12
N LEU A 398 10.76 1.89 18.83
CA LEU A 398 11.44 3.18 18.96
C LEU A 398 11.76 3.52 20.41
N GLU A 399 10.85 3.22 21.35
CA GLU A 399 11.03 3.44 22.79
C GLU A 399 12.16 2.57 23.37
N GLU A 400 12.19 1.30 23.01
CA GLU A 400 13.25 0.36 23.41
C GLU A 400 14.62 0.87 22.94
N GLN A 401 14.69 1.35 21.70
CA GLN A 401 15.94 1.86 21.12
C GLN A 401 16.41 3.20 21.70
N LEU A 402 15.54 4.00 22.30
CA LEU A 402 15.94 5.24 22.99
C LEU A 402 16.73 4.95 24.26
N GLY A 403 16.41 3.84 24.96
CA GLY A 403 17.13 3.41 26.17
C GLY A 403 18.52 2.81 25.90
N GLU A 404 18.78 2.29 24.70
CA GLU A 404 19.96 1.49 24.37
C GLU A 404 21.07 2.20 23.57
N GLY A 405 21.06 3.50 23.42
CA GLY A 405 22.16 4.29 22.80
C GLY A 405 22.54 3.96 21.34
N THR A 406 22.54 2.71 20.90
CA THR A 406 22.85 2.25 19.52
C THR A 406 22.02 1.01 19.19
N PRO A 407 21.42 0.89 17.99
CA PRO A 407 20.60 -0.26 17.64
C PRO A 407 21.41 -1.54 17.71
N SER A 408 21.03 -2.47 18.57
CA SER A 408 21.57 -3.82 18.55
C SER A 408 21.15 -4.52 17.26
N MET A 409 22.12 -5.01 16.48
CA MET A 409 21.90 -5.79 15.25
C MET A 409 21.13 -7.11 15.47
N LEU A 410 20.81 -7.45 16.72
CA LEU A 410 20.16 -8.72 17.10
C LEU A 410 18.63 -8.68 17.16
N ALA A 411 18.00 -7.51 17.13
CA ALA A 411 16.55 -7.38 17.34
C ALA A 411 15.66 -7.62 16.11
N ILE A 412 16.22 -7.97 14.94
CA ILE A 412 15.46 -8.07 13.67
C ILE A 412 15.39 -9.50 13.12
N ARG A 413 15.55 -10.49 13.92
CA ARG A 413 15.02 -11.82 13.56
C ARG A 413 13.56 -11.82 13.97
N LEU A 414 12.67 -11.61 12.99
CA LEU A 414 11.27 -11.99 13.10
C LEU A 414 11.19 -13.30 13.86
N HIS A 415 10.35 -13.37 14.90
CA HIS A 415 9.92 -14.62 15.47
C HIS A 415 9.29 -15.48 14.38
N ASP A 416 10.13 -16.22 13.66
CA ASP A 416 9.76 -17.25 12.69
C ASP A 416 9.87 -18.61 13.41
N GLU A 417 9.03 -18.80 14.43
CA GLU A 417 8.88 -20.09 15.12
C GLU A 417 7.93 -21.05 14.39
N SER A 418 7.84 -20.98 13.05
CA SER A 418 7.12 -22.00 12.30
C SER A 418 7.70 -22.18 10.89
N ARG A 419 8.94 -22.69 10.80
CA ARG A 419 9.43 -23.28 9.55
C ARG A 419 9.38 -24.80 9.64
N PRO A 420 8.55 -25.48 8.84
CA PRO A 420 8.91 -26.83 8.36
C PRO A 420 9.94 -26.65 7.22
N HIS A 421 11.09 -27.24 7.40
CA HIS A 421 12.08 -27.51 6.35
C HIS A 421 11.44 -28.29 5.20
N LEU A 422 11.06 -27.66 4.10
CA LEU A 422 10.77 -28.32 2.82
C LEU A 422 10.52 -27.23 1.74
N ALA A 423 11.52 -26.90 0.95
CA ALA A 423 11.41 -26.44 -0.46
C ALA A 423 12.73 -25.86 -1.00
N ARG A 424 13.85 -26.56 -0.76
CA ARG A 424 15.14 -26.15 -1.40
C ARG A 424 15.60 -27.10 -2.53
N LYS A 425 14.74 -28.04 -2.96
CA LYS A 425 15.11 -29.04 -3.97
C LYS A 425 14.38 -28.98 -5.31
N GLN A 426 13.42 -28.08 -5.50
CA GLN A 426 12.67 -28.03 -6.78
C GLN A 426 13.01 -26.87 -7.70
N TYR A 427 13.73 -25.85 -7.22
CA TYR A 427 14.09 -24.71 -8.07
C TYR A 427 15.38 -24.90 -8.90
N ASP A 428 16.27 -25.80 -8.47
CA ASP A 428 17.54 -26.07 -9.17
C ASP A 428 17.42 -27.11 -10.30
N GLN A 429 16.30 -27.81 -10.43
CA GLN A 429 16.10 -28.80 -11.50
C GLN A 429 15.42 -28.23 -12.74
N SER A 430 14.70 -27.11 -12.67
CA SER A 430 14.06 -26.51 -13.85
C SER A 430 15.02 -25.65 -14.71
N GLN A 431 16.10 -25.15 -14.15
CA GLN A 431 17.08 -24.35 -14.89
C GLN A 431 18.16 -25.18 -15.59
N ARG A 432 18.28 -26.48 -15.28
CA ARG A 432 19.25 -27.37 -15.94
C ARG A 432 18.69 -28.15 -17.13
N SER A 433 17.37 -28.12 -17.36
CA SER A 433 16.75 -28.82 -18.51
C SER A 433 16.60 -27.97 -19.76
N GLU A 434 16.78 -26.63 -19.68
CA GLU A 434 16.68 -25.74 -20.83
C GLU A 434 18.02 -25.40 -21.50
N SER A 435 19.16 -25.87 -20.96
CA SER A 435 20.49 -25.62 -21.55
C SER A 435 21.06 -26.78 -22.38
N HIS A 436 20.26 -27.81 -22.70
CA HIS A 436 20.68 -28.96 -23.48
C HIS A 436 19.80 -29.27 -24.71
N SER A 437 19.13 -28.28 -25.27
CA SER A 437 18.45 -28.39 -26.58
C SER A 437 18.45 -27.03 -27.28
N ALA A 438 19.62 -26.67 -27.80
CA ALA A 438 19.82 -25.77 -28.94
C ALA A 438 21.22 -25.99 -29.46
#